data_91cee30c4fdea31daecbb718512afd06
#
_entry.id   91cee30c4fdea31daecbb718512afd06
#
_cell.length_a   1.000
_cell.length_b   1.000
_cell.length_c   1.000
_cell.angle_alpha   90.00
_cell.angle_beta   90.00
_cell.angle_gamma   90.00
#
_symmetry.space_group_name_H-M   'P 1'
#
loop_
_entity.id
_entity.type
_entity.pdbx_description
1 polymer ?
#
loop_
_entity_poly.entity_id
_entity_poly.type
_entity_poly.pdbx_seq_one_letter_code
_entity_poly.pdbx_strand_id
1 'polypeptide(L)'
;EIVPRKTYKVLKKEFRSKQYEIEVEILNLNSCATSCRGRDGRLIFNFNKSGDREFISLADISEVASRYKGFFEKHLIAIIDVDSDEYDLEDIITYLNLDAIYQENEIENYDTDYIGQILKMDTRKFTRLVEDANTDLVKTIAGRAVELFKKGKFDSRLKEDALCKRLDREDLFEM
;
A
#
# COMPACT_ATOMS: atom_id res chain seq x y z
N GLU A 1 -19.02 21.18 -12.50
CA GLU A 1 -17.82 21.99 -12.21
C GLU A 1 -16.73 21.07 -11.63
N ILE A 2 -15.61 20.97 -12.34
CA ILE A 2 -14.45 20.23 -11.83
C ILE A 2 -13.78 21.14 -10.79
N VAL A 3 -13.96 20.83 -9.52
CA VAL A 3 -13.24 21.53 -8.45
C VAL A 3 -11.75 21.22 -8.61
N PRO A 4 -10.88 22.23 -8.82
CA PRO A 4 -9.44 21.99 -8.98
C PRO A 4 -8.88 21.38 -7.68
N ARG A 5 -8.05 20.33 -7.82
CA ARG A 5 -7.44 19.65 -6.68
C ARG A 5 -6.55 20.59 -5.87
N LYS A 6 -6.58 20.43 -4.58
CA LYS A 6 -5.73 21.18 -3.65
C LYS A 6 -4.27 20.77 -3.83
N THR A 7 -3.40 21.74 -3.86
CA THR A 7 -1.95 21.49 -3.92
C THR A 7 -1.39 21.15 -2.54
N TYR A 8 -0.24 20.49 -2.49
CA TYR A 8 0.48 20.19 -1.23
C TYR A 8 0.62 21.44 -0.32
N LYS A 9 0.94 22.60 -0.90
CA LYS A 9 1.10 23.85 -0.13
C LYS A 9 -0.18 24.31 0.54
N VAL A 10 -1.32 24.16 -0.13
CA VAL A 10 -2.66 24.49 0.40
C VAL A 10 -3.02 23.51 1.52
N LEU A 11 -2.90 22.20 1.25
CA LEU A 11 -3.19 21.14 2.21
C LEU A 11 -2.33 21.27 3.47
N LYS A 12 -1.04 21.54 3.33
CA LYS A 12 -0.14 21.75 4.48
C LYS A 12 -0.59 22.89 5.39
N LYS A 13 -1.11 23.98 4.80
CA LYS A 13 -1.65 25.08 5.57
C LYS A 13 -2.94 24.74 6.28
N GLU A 14 -3.87 24.07 5.58
CA GLU A 14 -5.16 23.66 6.12
C GLU A 14 -5.03 22.60 7.22
N PHE A 15 -4.18 21.60 7.01
CA PHE A 15 -3.99 20.50 7.97
C PHE A 15 -3.21 20.88 9.25
N ARG A 16 -2.53 22.02 9.25
CA ARG A 16 -1.78 22.48 10.42
C ARG A 16 -2.60 22.49 11.72
N SER A 17 -3.87 22.88 11.62
CA SER A 17 -4.80 22.93 12.78
C SER A 17 -5.70 21.70 12.89
N LYS A 18 -5.89 20.94 11.80
CA LYS A 18 -6.86 19.84 11.72
C LYS A 18 -6.25 18.44 11.83
N GLN A 19 -4.93 18.31 11.84
CA GLN A 19 -4.24 17.02 11.77
C GLN A 19 -4.52 16.07 12.94
N TYR A 20 -5.00 16.59 14.06
CA TYR A 20 -5.37 15.79 15.25
C TYR A 20 -6.86 15.41 15.26
N GLU A 21 -7.66 16.02 14.40
CA GLU A 21 -9.11 15.79 14.30
C GLU A 21 -9.46 14.86 13.14
N ILE A 22 -8.65 14.89 12.06
CA ILE A 22 -8.84 14.04 10.90
C ILE A 22 -8.23 12.67 11.17
N GLU A 23 -9.02 11.62 10.97
CA GLU A 23 -8.57 10.25 11.07
C GLU A 23 -8.48 9.59 9.69
N VAL A 24 -7.51 8.72 9.52
CA VAL A 24 -7.34 7.91 8.32
C VAL A 24 -7.40 6.43 8.68
N GLU A 25 -8.03 5.63 7.82
CA GLU A 25 -8.04 4.19 7.96
C GLU A 25 -6.81 3.59 7.29
N ILE A 26 -6.06 2.80 8.04
CA ILE A 26 -4.90 2.07 7.55
C ILE A 26 -5.15 0.56 7.56
N LEU A 27 -4.60 -0.13 6.58
CA LEU A 27 -4.73 -1.56 6.36
C LEU A 27 -3.38 -2.24 6.46
N ASN A 28 -3.29 -3.33 7.22
CA ASN A 28 -2.11 -4.20 7.22
C ASN A 28 -2.08 -5.09 5.98
N LEU A 29 -1.13 -4.86 5.09
CA LEU A 29 -0.87 -5.68 3.90
C LEU A 29 0.11 -6.82 4.18
N ASN A 30 0.80 -6.76 5.32
CA ASN A 30 1.75 -7.77 5.71
C ASN A 30 1.04 -9.03 6.21
N SER A 31 1.60 -10.19 6.00
CA SER A 31 1.04 -11.48 6.44
C SER A 31 1.16 -11.71 7.95
N CYS A 32 2.02 -10.96 8.62
CA CYS A 32 2.26 -11.07 10.07
C CYS A 32 1.93 -9.78 10.83
N ALA A 33 2.10 -9.84 12.14
CA ALA A 33 1.94 -8.70 13.02
C ALA A 33 2.86 -7.53 12.59
N THR A 34 2.32 -6.35 12.58
CA THR A 34 3.01 -5.12 12.17
C THR A 34 2.67 -4.00 13.13
N SER A 35 3.66 -3.37 13.71
CA SER A 35 3.46 -2.26 14.64
C SER A 35 4.42 -1.10 14.38
N CYS A 36 4.03 0.09 14.79
CA CYS A 36 4.85 1.29 14.71
C CYS A 36 4.74 2.11 15.99
N ARG A 37 5.88 2.62 16.45
CA ARG A 37 5.95 3.56 17.58
C ARG A 37 6.40 4.93 17.10
N GLY A 38 5.78 5.96 17.64
CA GLY A 38 6.14 7.35 17.42
C GLY A 38 7.45 7.73 18.13
N ARG A 39 7.88 8.95 17.86
CA ARG A 39 9.08 9.55 18.49
C ARG A 39 9.03 9.55 20.01
N ASP A 40 7.85 9.74 20.58
CA ASP A 40 7.57 9.75 22.02
C ASP A 40 7.49 8.34 22.63
N GLY A 41 7.70 7.29 21.84
CA GLY A 41 7.57 5.90 22.24
C GLY A 41 6.14 5.38 22.31
N ARG A 42 5.14 6.25 22.08
CA ARG A 42 3.73 5.87 22.01
C ARG A 42 3.45 4.96 20.81
N LEU A 43 2.64 3.95 21.01
CA LEU A 43 2.19 3.08 19.95
C LEU A 43 1.27 3.84 18.99
N ILE A 44 1.65 3.94 17.72
CA ILE A 44 0.83 4.57 16.68
C ILE A 44 -0.20 3.58 16.15
N PHE A 45 0.23 2.37 15.79
CA PHE A 45 -0.65 1.28 15.41
C PHE A 45 -0.05 -0.09 15.78
N ASN A 46 -0.92 -1.08 15.90
CA ASN A 46 -0.52 -2.45 16.23
C ASN A 46 -1.47 -3.46 15.58
N PHE A 47 -1.05 -3.99 14.45
CA PHE A 47 -1.77 -5.04 13.72
C PHE A 47 -1.28 -6.43 14.15
N ASN A 48 -2.20 -7.35 14.32
CA ASN A 48 -1.91 -8.74 14.69
C ASN A 48 -1.80 -9.68 13.48
N LYS A 49 -2.55 -9.39 12.42
CA LYS A 49 -2.61 -10.24 11.21
C LYS A 49 -2.86 -9.41 9.95
N SER A 50 -2.70 -10.06 8.80
CA SER A 50 -3.05 -9.47 7.51
C SER A 50 -4.53 -9.09 7.45
N GLY A 51 -4.83 -7.94 6.87
CA GLY A 51 -6.18 -7.42 6.73
C GLY A 51 -6.70 -6.67 7.95
N ASP A 52 -5.96 -6.61 9.05
CA ASP A 52 -6.32 -5.76 10.20
C ASP A 52 -6.34 -4.28 9.78
N ARG A 53 -7.29 -3.53 10.34
CA ARG A 53 -7.52 -2.12 10.06
C ARG A 53 -7.57 -1.32 11.34
N GLU A 54 -7.16 -0.08 11.26
CA GLU A 54 -7.19 0.85 12.38
C GLU A 54 -7.33 2.28 11.87
N PHE A 55 -8.13 3.08 12.56
CA PHE A 55 -8.16 4.52 12.36
C PHE A 55 -7.10 5.20 13.22
N ILE A 56 -6.29 6.03 12.61
CA ILE A 56 -5.27 6.83 13.31
C ILE A 56 -5.35 8.29 12.86
N SER A 57 -4.86 9.20 13.70
CA SER A 57 -4.87 10.62 13.36
C SER A 57 -3.96 10.92 12.15
N LEU A 58 -4.32 11.95 11.40
CA LEU A 58 -3.47 12.46 10.31
C LEU A 58 -2.09 12.86 10.82
N ALA A 59 -1.98 13.36 12.05
CA ALA A 59 -0.69 13.68 12.68
C ALA A 59 0.17 12.41 12.84
N ASP A 60 -0.42 11.31 13.29
CA ASP A 60 0.29 10.04 13.48
C ASP A 60 0.73 9.44 12.15
N ILE A 61 -0.13 9.37 11.15
CA ILE A 61 0.27 8.84 9.83
C ILE A 61 1.29 9.75 9.14
N SER A 62 1.25 11.05 9.38
CA SER A 62 2.27 12.00 8.91
C SER A 62 3.65 11.71 9.51
N GLU A 63 3.70 11.34 10.79
CA GLU A 63 4.93 10.89 11.44
C GLU A 63 5.45 9.59 10.81
N VAL A 64 4.59 8.63 10.55
CA VAL A 64 4.95 7.37 9.86
C VAL A 64 5.48 7.66 8.46
N ALA A 65 4.79 8.47 7.67
CA ALA A 65 5.21 8.80 6.31
C ALA A 65 6.54 9.55 6.23
N SER A 66 6.84 10.39 7.22
CA SER A 66 8.09 11.18 7.24
C SER A 66 9.28 10.41 7.81
N ARG A 67 9.08 9.58 8.83
CA ARG A 67 10.16 8.88 9.54
C ARG A 67 10.34 7.42 9.11
N TYR A 68 9.27 6.79 8.69
CA TYR A 68 9.22 5.36 8.39
C TYR A 68 8.59 5.10 7.04
N LYS A 69 8.98 5.86 6.03
CA LYS A 69 8.44 5.78 4.66
C LYS A 69 8.51 4.36 4.08
N GLY A 70 9.42 3.54 4.57
CA GLY A 70 9.55 2.13 4.20
C GLY A 70 8.28 1.30 4.43
N PHE A 71 7.40 1.69 5.35
CA PHE A 71 6.09 1.03 5.50
C PHE A 71 5.24 1.13 4.24
N PHE A 72 5.34 2.25 3.52
CA PHE A 72 4.64 2.47 2.25
C PHE A 72 5.43 1.94 1.06
N GLU A 73 6.72 2.23 0.99
CA GLU A 73 7.60 1.82 -0.12
C GLU A 73 7.69 0.30 -0.27
N LYS A 74 7.66 -0.44 0.85
CA LYS A 74 7.67 -1.90 0.88
C LYS A 74 6.27 -2.52 0.94
N HIS A 75 5.21 -1.72 0.80
CA HIS A 75 3.82 -2.19 0.83
C HIS A 75 3.47 -3.02 2.09
N LEU A 76 3.92 -2.57 3.26
CA LEU A 76 3.55 -3.19 4.53
C LEU A 76 2.18 -2.74 5.00
N ILE A 77 1.86 -1.47 4.78
CA ILE A 77 0.57 -0.86 5.10
C ILE A 77 0.06 -0.03 3.92
N ALA A 78 -1.24 0.18 3.86
CA ALA A 78 -1.88 1.13 2.95
C ALA A 78 -2.84 2.03 3.70
N ILE A 79 -2.96 3.28 3.27
CA ILE A 79 -4.04 4.18 3.67
C ILE A 79 -5.19 3.91 2.71
N ILE A 80 -6.35 3.56 3.23
CA ILE A 80 -7.49 3.10 2.42
C ILE A 80 -8.69 4.04 2.47
N ASP A 81 -8.81 4.86 3.51
CA ASP A 81 -9.92 5.79 3.66
C ASP A 81 -9.55 6.97 4.55
N VAL A 82 -10.35 8.01 4.53
CA VAL A 82 -10.25 9.18 5.41
C VAL A 82 -11.62 9.51 5.98
N ASP A 83 -11.70 9.70 7.27
CA ASP A 83 -12.91 10.15 7.96
C ASP A 83 -13.01 11.68 7.89
N SER A 84 -13.50 12.18 6.76
CA SER A 84 -13.68 13.61 6.52
C SER A 84 -14.68 13.86 5.38
N ASP A 85 -15.59 14.81 5.57
CA ASP A 85 -16.48 15.29 4.51
C ASP A 85 -15.82 16.36 3.63
N GLU A 86 -14.69 16.93 4.08
CA GLU A 86 -14.01 18.05 3.42
C GLU A 86 -12.82 17.62 2.56
N TYR A 87 -12.21 16.48 2.90
CA TYR A 87 -11.00 15.98 2.25
C TYR A 87 -11.19 14.53 1.80
N ASP A 88 -10.68 14.22 0.64
CA ASP A 88 -10.66 12.85 0.11
C ASP A 88 -9.30 12.16 0.33
N LEU A 89 -9.26 10.87 -0.01
CA LEU A 89 -8.04 10.06 0.14
C LEU A 89 -6.86 10.63 -0.65
N GLU A 90 -7.12 11.20 -1.84
CA GLU A 90 -6.05 11.79 -2.67
C GLU A 90 -5.46 13.05 -2.05
N ASP A 91 -6.25 13.85 -1.35
CA ASP A 91 -5.74 14.99 -0.57
C ASP A 91 -4.76 14.51 0.49
N ILE A 92 -5.07 13.42 1.18
CA ILE A 92 -4.20 12.80 2.18
C ILE A 92 -2.90 12.28 1.55
N ILE A 93 -3.01 11.55 0.45
CA ILE A 93 -1.86 11.01 -0.29
C ILE A 93 -0.93 12.13 -0.77
N THR A 94 -1.49 13.20 -1.31
CA THR A 94 -0.74 14.38 -1.75
C THR A 94 -0.05 15.08 -0.58
N TYR A 95 -0.76 15.28 0.53
CA TYR A 95 -0.19 15.87 1.74
C TYR A 95 0.97 15.08 2.32
N LEU A 96 0.88 13.75 2.29
CA LEU A 96 1.92 12.84 2.81
C LEU A 96 3.08 12.59 1.83
N ASN A 97 3.02 13.18 0.62
CA ASN A 97 4.02 12.96 -0.44
C ASN A 97 4.13 11.48 -0.87
N LEU A 98 3.02 10.79 -0.93
CA LEU A 98 2.93 9.37 -1.30
C LEU A 98 2.40 9.16 -2.72
N ASP A 99 2.18 10.24 -3.50
CA ASP A 99 1.61 10.18 -4.84
C ASP A 99 2.32 9.18 -5.76
N ALA A 100 3.66 9.19 -5.76
CA ALA A 100 4.44 8.30 -6.61
C ALA A 100 4.17 6.82 -6.32
N ILE A 101 4.03 6.46 -5.03
CA ILE A 101 3.75 5.08 -4.61
C ILE A 101 2.35 4.66 -5.02
N TYR A 102 1.34 5.51 -4.77
CA TYR A 102 -0.06 5.17 -5.02
C TYR A 102 -0.43 5.22 -6.51
N GLN A 103 0.15 6.13 -7.29
CA GLN A 103 -0.07 6.21 -8.74
C GLN A 103 0.57 5.04 -9.49
N GLU A 104 1.71 4.54 -9.02
CA GLU A 104 2.38 3.39 -9.64
C GLU A 104 1.68 2.06 -9.35
N ASN A 105 0.96 1.96 -8.23
CA ASN A 105 0.35 0.71 -7.81
C ASN A 105 -0.92 0.32 -8.58
N GLU A 106 -1.60 1.25 -9.25
CA GLU A 106 -2.87 0.99 -9.98
C GLU A 106 -3.92 0.20 -9.18
N ILE A 107 -3.84 0.21 -7.85
CA ILE A 107 -4.81 -0.44 -6.99
C ILE A 107 -5.94 0.54 -6.72
N GLU A 108 -7.10 0.30 -7.33
CA GLU A 108 -8.25 1.19 -7.21
C GLU A 108 -8.92 1.06 -5.84
N ASN A 109 -8.94 -0.15 -5.31
CA ASN A 109 -9.59 -0.43 -4.03
C ASN A 109 -8.92 -1.61 -3.30
N TYR A 110 -8.40 -1.36 -2.11
CA TYR A 110 -7.81 -2.39 -1.25
C TYR A 110 -8.85 -3.28 -0.56
N ASP A 111 -10.13 -2.91 -0.55
CA ASP A 111 -11.23 -3.71 0.00
C ASP A 111 -11.63 -4.88 -0.89
N THR A 112 -11.37 -4.77 -2.18
CA THR A 112 -11.58 -5.84 -3.15
C THR A 112 -10.26 -6.50 -3.48
N ASP A 113 -10.25 -7.75 -3.87
CA ASP A 113 -9.10 -8.59 -4.23
C ASP A 113 -7.88 -7.80 -4.79
N TYR A 114 -7.16 -7.09 -3.91
CA TYR A 114 -6.02 -6.25 -4.33
C TYR A 114 -4.86 -7.09 -4.88
N ILE A 115 -4.73 -8.36 -4.47
CA ILE A 115 -3.75 -9.29 -5.06
C ILE A 115 -4.11 -9.55 -6.53
N GLY A 116 -5.37 -9.78 -6.83
CA GLY A 116 -5.85 -9.91 -8.21
C GLY A 116 -5.61 -8.65 -9.03
N GLN A 117 -5.79 -7.47 -8.45
CA GLN A 117 -5.48 -6.19 -9.10
C GLN A 117 -3.97 -6.07 -9.40
N ILE A 118 -3.10 -6.44 -8.47
CA ILE A 118 -1.64 -6.47 -8.67
C ILE A 118 -1.27 -7.39 -9.84
N LEU A 119 -1.84 -8.58 -9.91
CA LEU A 119 -1.56 -9.54 -10.99
C LEU A 119 -2.00 -9.03 -12.38
N LYS A 120 -2.98 -8.14 -12.43
CA LYS A 120 -3.48 -7.52 -13.67
C LYS A 120 -2.72 -6.25 -14.09
N MET A 121 -1.85 -5.71 -13.26
CA MET A 121 -1.03 -4.53 -13.61
C MET A 121 -0.26 -4.76 -14.89
N ASP A 122 0.11 -3.68 -15.59
CA ASP A 122 1.09 -3.81 -16.65
C ASP A 122 2.41 -4.40 -16.13
N THR A 123 3.15 -5.06 -17.01
CA THR A 123 4.34 -5.82 -16.62
C THR A 123 5.40 -4.96 -15.94
N ARG A 124 5.60 -3.72 -16.39
CA ARG A 124 6.61 -2.83 -15.84
C ARG A 124 6.26 -2.44 -14.39
N LYS A 125 5.02 -2.05 -14.15
CA LYS A 125 4.55 -1.68 -12.81
C LYS A 125 4.53 -2.87 -11.87
N PHE A 126 4.08 -4.03 -12.36
CA PHE A 126 4.12 -5.29 -11.62
C PHE A 126 5.55 -5.65 -11.19
N THR A 127 6.50 -5.64 -12.11
CA THR A 127 7.90 -5.97 -11.82
C THR A 127 8.47 -5.03 -10.76
N ARG A 128 8.24 -3.74 -10.88
CA ARG A 128 8.69 -2.75 -9.89
C ARG A 128 8.08 -2.99 -8.52
N LEU A 129 6.77 -3.23 -8.45
CA LEU A 129 6.11 -3.55 -7.18
C LEU A 129 6.71 -4.81 -6.55
N VAL A 130 6.93 -5.86 -7.30
CA VAL A 130 7.53 -7.12 -6.83
C VAL A 130 8.96 -6.91 -6.32
N GLU A 131 9.74 -6.04 -6.97
CA GLU A 131 11.09 -5.69 -6.51
C GLU A 131 11.09 -4.91 -5.19
N ASP A 132 10.17 -3.97 -5.02
CA ASP A 132 10.11 -3.06 -3.87
C ASP A 132 9.34 -3.65 -2.67
N ALA A 133 8.34 -4.49 -2.91
CA ALA A 133 7.47 -5.03 -1.87
C ALA A 133 8.21 -5.92 -0.86
N ASN A 134 7.67 -5.99 0.35
CA ASN A 134 8.16 -6.93 1.35
C ASN A 134 7.98 -8.38 0.88
N THR A 135 8.85 -9.27 1.38
CA THR A 135 8.90 -10.67 0.95
C THR A 135 7.59 -11.43 1.21
N ASP A 136 6.87 -11.12 2.29
CA ASP A 136 5.62 -11.80 2.61
C ASP A 136 4.51 -11.45 1.63
N LEU A 137 4.41 -10.19 1.22
CA LEU A 137 3.48 -9.78 0.18
C LEU A 137 3.83 -10.44 -1.17
N VAL A 138 5.12 -10.49 -1.51
CA VAL A 138 5.58 -11.17 -2.75
C VAL A 138 5.23 -12.65 -2.73
N LYS A 139 5.40 -13.34 -1.60
CA LYS A 139 4.99 -14.75 -1.44
C LYS A 139 3.48 -14.92 -1.63
N THR A 140 2.68 -14.01 -1.11
CA THR A 140 1.21 -14.04 -1.29
C THR A 140 0.84 -13.84 -2.77
N ILE A 141 1.46 -12.88 -3.45
CA ILE A 141 1.29 -12.65 -4.89
C ILE A 141 1.67 -13.90 -5.68
N ALA A 142 2.83 -14.48 -5.38
CA ALA A 142 3.34 -15.68 -6.05
C ALA A 142 2.40 -16.89 -5.85
N GLY A 143 1.93 -17.12 -4.62
CA GLY A 143 0.96 -18.19 -4.34
C GLY A 143 -0.29 -18.07 -5.19
N ARG A 144 -0.86 -16.88 -5.28
CA ARG A 144 -2.04 -16.61 -6.14
C ARG A 144 -1.72 -16.78 -7.63
N ALA A 145 -0.55 -16.31 -8.07
CA ALA A 145 -0.12 -16.47 -9.47
C ALA A 145 0.00 -17.95 -9.85
N VAL A 146 0.60 -18.78 -8.99
CA VAL A 146 0.73 -20.24 -9.21
C VAL A 146 -0.63 -20.92 -9.29
N GLU A 147 -1.57 -20.59 -8.40
CA GLU A 147 -2.94 -21.11 -8.46
C GLU A 147 -3.64 -20.76 -9.79
N LEU A 148 -3.48 -19.52 -10.27
CA LEU A 148 -4.06 -19.08 -11.53
C LEU A 148 -3.34 -19.71 -12.72
N PHE A 149 -2.02 -19.89 -12.65
CA PHE A 149 -1.23 -20.57 -13.67
C PHE A 149 -1.71 -22.01 -13.87
N LYS A 150 -1.87 -22.77 -12.78
CA LYS A 150 -2.41 -24.13 -12.83
C LYS A 150 -3.81 -24.23 -13.43
N LYS A 151 -4.59 -23.18 -13.35
CA LYS A 151 -5.92 -23.07 -13.96
C LYS A 151 -5.90 -22.51 -15.40
N GLY A 152 -4.71 -22.22 -15.95
CA GLY A 152 -4.55 -21.60 -17.26
C GLY A 152 -5.06 -20.16 -17.34
N LYS A 153 -5.13 -19.47 -16.20
CA LYS A 153 -5.63 -18.09 -16.08
C LYS A 153 -4.55 -17.04 -15.81
N PHE A 154 -3.31 -17.47 -15.72
CA PHE A 154 -2.15 -16.60 -15.60
C PHE A 154 -1.15 -17.01 -16.68
N ASP A 155 -0.92 -16.12 -17.62
CA ASP A 155 -0.07 -16.36 -18.79
C ASP A 155 0.72 -15.07 -19.07
N SER A 156 1.75 -14.86 -18.25
CA SER A 156 2.66 -13.74 -18.42
C SER A 156 4.06 -14.14 -17.99
N ARG A 157 4.82 -14.64 -18.93
CA ARG A 157 6.19 -15.11 -18.67
C ARG A 157 7.06 -14.05 -17.99
N LEU A 158 6.92 -12.79 -18.37
CA LEU A 158 7.70 -11.71 -17.74
C LEU A 158 7.32 -11.50 -16.25
N LYS A 159 6.06 -11.70 -15.89
CA LYS A 159 5.63 -11.64 -14.48
C LYS A 159 6.06 -12.88 -13.71
N GLU A 160 6.00 -14.06 -14.33
CA GLU A 160 6.53 -15.30 -13.78
C GLU A 160 8.02 -15.16 -13.47
N ASP A 161 8.81 -14.71 -14.44
CA ASP A 161 10.25 -14.47 -14.30
C ASP A 161 10.56 -13.46 -13.17
N ALA A 162 9.76 -12.40 -13.03
CA ALA A 162 9.92 -11.42 -11.97
C ALA A 162 9.71 -12.03 -10.58
N LEU A 163 8.69 -12.88 -10.41
CA LEU A 163 8.42 -13.59 -9.16
C LEU A 163 9.50 -14.61 -8.84
N CYS A 164 9.90 -15.42 -9.83
CA CYS A 164 10.97 -16.40 -9.69
C CYS A 164 12.28 -15.74 -9.25
N LYS A 165 12.67 -14.66 -9.92
CA LYS A 165 13.87 -13.89 -9.59
C LYS A 165 13.82 -13.30 -8.18
N ARG A 166 12.67 -12.71 -7.80
CA ARG A 166 12.51 -12.05 -6.50
C ARG A 166 12.55 -13.03 -5.33
N LEU A 167 12.03 -14.24 -5.52
CA LEU A 167 11.96 -15.28 -4.50
C LEU A 167 13.12 -16.28 -4.58
N ASP A 168 14.01 -16.14 -5.56
CA ASP A 168 15.10 -17.09 -5.84
C ASP A 168 14.57 -18.53 -6.02
N ARG A 169 13.49 -18.67 -6.79
CA ARG A 169 12.76 -19.92 -7.04
C ARG A 169 12.48 -20.10 -8.53
N GLU A 170 13.40 -20.77 -9.26
CA GLU A 170 13.23 -21.05 -10.68
C GLU A 170 12.10 -22.04 -10.98
N ASP A 171 11.79 -22.91 -10.01
CA ASP A 171 10.78 -23.98 -10.11
C ASP A 171 9.34 -23.53 -9.80
N LEU A 172 9.11 -22.24 -9.54
CA LEU A 172 7.84 -21.73 -9.02
C LEU A 172 6.63 -22.05 -9.91
N PHE A 173 6.81 -22.04 -11.23
CA PHE A 173 5.79 -22.30 -12.25
C PHE A 173 6.04 -23.61 -13.02
N GLU A 174 6.91 -24.47 -12.57
CA GLU A 174 7.09 -25.80 -13.12
C GLU A 174 5.97 -26.72 -12.63
N MET A 175 5.32 -27.45 -13.56
CA MET A 175 4.30 -28.46 -13.25
C MET A 175 4.91 -29.85 -13.22
#